data_e80d07fae26d647515c2d1f8075da48a
#
_entry.id   e80d07fae26d647515c2d1f8075da48a
#
_cell.length_a   1.000
_cell.length_b   1.000
_cell.length_c   1.000
_cell.angle_alpha   90.00
_cell.angle_beta   90.00
_cell.angle_gamma   90.00
#
_symmetry.space_group_name_H-M   'P 1'
#
loop_
_entity.id
_entity.type
_entity.pdbx_description
1 polymer ?
#
loop_
_entity_poly.entity_id
_entity_poly.type
_entity_poly.pdbx_seq_one_letter_code
_entity_poly.pdbx_strand_id
1 'polypeptide(L)'
;MSKKPLILGIESSCDETAASLISENEQGIPIVLSNIVSSQVEVHKEFGGVVPELAARSHIEKIDLIVKKAIDASGRRVDEIDAVASTAGPGLIVCLSVGLSFGKAFASAINKPFIAVNHLEGHALSPKLSKKLNFPYLLLLISGGHSQYLNVQGLGKYIRLGTTIDDALGEAFDKTAKLLGIDFPGGPQIEVLAERGNPNKYNLPKPILNKGGCNLSFAGLKTAVLKVAKNIKTDKEKFDLAASFQKTIEQILYKKTKIAFKEFEKQNKTKEKIFVVAGGVAANKKIRSMMIRLCKEENYQGIFPPMDLCGDNAAMIGLVGLEKFKIKDFSDLGFPAKPRWPLDEKALFLKGAGIKL
;
A
#
# COMPACT_ATOMS: atom_id res chain seq x y z
N MET A 1 27.86 0.67 24.22
CA MET A 1 26.56 0.41 23.51
C MET A 1 26.85 0.29 22.03
N SER A 2 26.37 -0.74 21.36
CA SER A 2 26.55 -0.86 19.91
C SER A 2 25.79 0.29 19.22
N LYS A 3 26.42 0.91 18.22
CA LYS A 3 25.78 1.96 17.39
C LYS A 3 24.50 1.38 16.77
N LYS A 4 23.38 2.09 16.92
CA LYS A 4 22.12 1.70 16.30
C LYS A 4 22.15 2.02 14.79
N PRO A 5 21.68 1.13 13.91
CA PRO A 5 21.66 1.39 12.49
C PRO A 5 20.80 2.61 12.15
N LEU A 6 21.27 3.43 11.20
CA LEU A 6 20.54 4.56 10.65
C LEU A 6 20.35 4.35 9.16
N ILE A 7 19.10 4.19 8.71
CA ILE A 7 18.76 3.87 7.34
C ILE A 7 18.03 5.03 6.69
N LEU A 8 18.50 5.47 5.53
CA LEU A 8 17.78 6.38 4.65
C LEU A 8 16.85 5.57 3.76
N GLY A 9 15.55 5.78 3.88
CA GLY A 9 14.53 5.23 2.99
C GLY A 9 14.14 6.24 1.91
N ILE A 10 13.94 5.80 0.66
CA ILE A 10 13.52 6.61 -0.49
C ILE A 10 12.37 5.90 -1.21
N GLU A 11 11.27 6.62 -1.42
CA GLU A 11 10.09 6.16 -2.16
C GLU A 11 9.79 7.07 -3.35
N SER A 12 9.58 6.48 -4.52
CA SER A 12 9.18 7.17 -5.75
C SER A 12 8.45 6.28 -6.74
N SER A 13 7.71 5.27 -6.27
CA SER A 13 7.12 4.25 -7.17
C SER A 13 5.94 4.74 -8.00
N CYS A 14 5.27 5.82 -7.59
CA CYS A 14 4.09 6.35 -8.26
C CYS A 14 4.06 7.88 -8.27
N ASP A 15 3.27 8.52 -7.41
CA ASP A 15 3.04 9.98 -7.40
C ASP A 15 3.44 10.64 -6.07
N GLU A 16 4.08 9.91 -5.17
CA GLU A 16 4.71 10.45 -3.97
C GLU A 16 6.23 10.42 -4.09
N THR A 17 6.89 11.57 -3.84
CA THR A 17 8.33 11.63 -3.60
C THR A 17 8.55 11.69 -2.10
N ALA A 18 9.17 10.66 -1.51
CA ALA A 18 9.38 10.63 -0.08
C ALA A 18 10.78 10.19 0.33
N ALA A 19 11.24 10.70 1.49
CA ALA A 19 12.45 10.27 2.15
C ALA A 19 12.25 10.19 3.66
N SER A 20 12.92 9.25 4.32
CA SER A 20 12.76 8.98 5.75
C SER A 20 14.08 8.50 6.35
N LEU A 21 14.36 8.89 7.61
CA LEU A 21 15.42 8.30 8.42
C LEU A 21 14.79 7.36 9.45
N ILE A 22 15.19 6.09 9.40
CA ILE A 22 14.74 5.03 10.31
C ILE A 22 15.92 4.52 11.14
N SER A 23 15.67 4.32 12.43
CA SER A 23 16.59 3.68 13.35
C SER A 23 15.82 2.73 14.28
N GLU A 24 16.42 2.32 15.38
CA GLU A 24 15.76 1.53 16.43
C GLU A 24 16.08 2.07 17.81
N ASN A 25 15.16 1.85 18.75
CA ASN A 25 15.37 2.19 20.15
C ASN A 25 16.25 1.13 20.86
N GLU A 26 16.44 1.29 22.17
CA GLU A 26 17.24 0.36 23.00
C GLU A 26 16.66 -1.07 23.01
N GLN A 27 15.37 -1.24 22.79
CA GLN A 27 14.70 -2.53 22.74
C GLN A 27 14.69 -3.15 21.33
N GLY A 28 15.37 -2.52 20.34
CA GLY A 28 15.39 -2.96 18.94
C GLY A 28 14.06 -2.74 18.20
N ILE A 29 13.21 -1.85 18.72
CA ILE A 29 11.94 -1.48 18.06
C ILE A 29 12.23 -0.37 17.06
N PRO A 30 11.76 -0.48 15.79
CA PRO A 30 11.95 0.55 14.79
C PRO A 30 11.36 1.90 15.24
N ILE A 31 12.09 2.99 14.98
CA ILE A 31 11.64 4.37 15.21
C ILE A 31 11.82 5.19 13.95
N VAL A 32 10.82 6.00 13.65
CA VAL A 32 10.84 6.97 12.55
C VAL A 32 11.42 8.27 13.08
N LEU A 33 12.64 8.63 12.66
CA LEU A 33 13.28 9.88 13.06
C LEU A 33 12.77 11.04 12.19
N SER A 34 12.50 10.78 10.93
CA SER A 34 11.84 11.71 9.99
C SER A 34 11.12 10.93 8.91
N ASN A 35 10.04 11.53 8.36
CA ASN A 35 9.34 11.01 7.18
C ASN A 35 8.76 12.20 6.42
N ILE A 36 9.40 12.59 5.33
CA ILE A 36 9.00 13.71 4.49
C ILE A 36 8.36 13.16 3.22
N VAL A 37 7.13 13.57 2.97
CA VAL A 37 6.36 13.15 1.79
C VAL A 37 5.95 14.38 0.99
N SER A 38 6.21 14.37 -0.30
CA SER A 38 5.72 15.35 -1.27
C SER A 38 4.77 14.67 -2.22
N SER A 39 3.46 14.81 -2.00
CA SER A 39 2.43 14.30 -2.90
C SER A 39 2.35 15.16 -4.17
N GLN A 40 1.98 14.51 -5.26
CA GLN A 40 1.79 15.14 -6.58
C GLN A 40 0.30 15.16 -6.99
N VAL A 41 -0.63 14.94 -6.03
CA VAL A 41 -2.08 14.88 -6.30
C VAL A 41 -2.57 16.10 -7.09
N GLU A 42 -2.13 17.31 -6.73
CA GLU A 42 -2.55 18.53 -7.44
C GLU A 42 -2.10 18.56 -8.91
N VAL A 43 -0.91 18.00 -9.21
CA VAL A 43 -0.40 17.89 -10.60
C VAL A 43 -1.25 16.94 -11.43
N HIS A 44 -1.76 15.88 -10.82
CA HIS A 44 -2.48 14.81 -11.52
C HIS A 44 -4.01 14.99 -11.53
N LYS A 45 -4.52 15.91 -10.72
CA LYS A 45 -5.95 16.15 -10.55
C LYS A 45 -6.66 16.47 -11.86
N GLU A 46 -6.07 17.34 -12.69
CA GLU A 46 -6.63 17.74 -13.99
C GLU A 46 -6.74 16.58 -14.98
N PHE A 47 -5.89 15.56 -14.82
CA PHE A 47 -5.87 14.37 -15.69
C PHE A 47 -6.80 13.25 -15.16
N GLY A 48 -7.31 13.41 -13.94
CA GLY A 48 -8.15 12.40 -13.29
C GLY A 48 -7.42 11.08 -13.00
N GLY A 49 -6.11 11.14 -12.76
CA GLY A 49 -5.24 10.02 -12.44
C GLY A 49 -3.77 10.30 -12.76
N VAL A 50 -2.87 9.46 -12.30
CA VAL A 50 -1.42 9.64 -12.43
C VAL A 50 -0.96 9.58 -13.89
N VAL A 51 -0.23 10.61 -14.34
CA VAL A 51 0.46 10.67 -15.64
C VAL A 51 1.94 10.35 -15.41
N PRO A 52 2.44 9.18 -15.83
CA PRO A 52 3.76 8.67 -15.43
C PRO A 52 4.92 9.63 -15.75
N GLU A 53 4.89 10.27 -16.90
CA GLU A 53 5.96 11.19 -17.31
C GLU A 53 6.00 12.46 -16.45
N LEU A 54 4.84 13.04 -16.14
CA LEU A 54 4.74 14.18 -15.22
C LEU A 54 5.20 13.82 -13.82
N ALA A 55 4.82 12.61 -13.35
CA ALA A 55 5.27 12.11 -12.07
C ALA A 55 6.80 11.99 -12.01
N ALA A 56 7.42 11.40 -13.02
CA ALA A 56 8.88 11.25 -13.09
C ALA A 56 9.60 12.60 -13.08
N ARG A 57 9.13 13.59 -13.84
CA ARG A 57 9.69 14.95 -13.84
C ARG A 57 9.61 15.58 -12.45
N SER A 58 8.45 15.48 -11.79
CA SER A 58 8.27 16.01 -10.44
C SER A 58 9.18 15.32 -9.42
N HIS A 59 9.45 14.01 -9.58
CA HIS A 59 10.43 13.30 -8.74
C HIS A 59 11.83 13.88 -8.92
N ILE A 60 12.27 14.07 -10.18
CA ILE A 60 13.60 14.63 -10.49
C ILE A 60 13.79 16.00 -9.85
N GLU A 61 12.76 16.86 -9.91
CA GLU A 61 12.81 18.24 -9.40
C GLU A 61 12.84 18.32 -7.86
N LYS A 62 12.43 17.26 -7.15
CA LYS A 62 12.19 17.34 -5.69
C LYS A 62 13.03 16.40 -4.86
N ILE A 63 13.54 15.30 -5.42
CA ILE A 63 14.11 14.21 -4.65
C ILE A 63 15.28 14.61 -3.76
N ASP A 64 16.18 15.46 -4.25
CA ASP A 64 17.33 15.96 -3.50
C ASP A 64 16.89 16.85 -2.32
N LEU A 65 15.92 17.72 -2.56
CA LEU A 65 15.33 18.60 -1.52
C LEU A 65 14.60 17.79 -0.47
N ILE A 66 13.85 16.76 -0.85
CA ILE A 66 13.10 15.90 0.07
C ILE A 66 14.07 15.07 0.92
N VAL A 67 15.11 14.51 0.32
CA VAL A 67 16.16 13.78 1.06
C VAL A 67 16.87 14.72 2.03
N LYS A 68 17.28 15.91 1.60
CA LYS A 68 17.89 16.91 2.46
C LYS A 68 16.98 17.25 3.65
N LYS A 69 15.70 17.56 3.40
CA LYS A 69 14.72 17.86 4.45
C LYS A 69 14.55 16.69 5.44
N ALA A 70 14.56 15.45 4.95
CA ALA A 70 14.45 14.26 5.82
C ALA A 70 15.68 14.13 6.74
N ILE A 71 16.88 14.36 6.23
CA ILE A 71 18.12 14.34 7.01
C ILE A 71 18.09 15.47 8.05
N ASP A 72 17.80 16.70 7.65
CA ASP A 72 17.74 17.86 8.55
C ASP A 72 16.70 17.65 9.66
N ALA A 73 15.50 17.18 9.32
CA ALA A 73 14.42 16.93 10.27
C ALA A 73 14.72 15.78 11.25
N SER A 74 15.59 14.84 10.89
CA SER A 74 15.99 13.75 11.77
C SER A 74 17.00 14.18 12.85
N GLY A 75 17.61 15.35 12.71
CA GLY A 75 18.71 15.80 13.56
C GLY A 75 20.00 14.98 13.38
N ARG A 76 20.13 14.23 12.29
CA ARG A 76 21.28 13.37 11.99
C ARG A 76 22.10 13.95 10.84
N ARG A 77 23.37 13.56 10.78
CA ARG A 77 24.28 13.94 9.72
C ARG A 77 24.39 12.84 8.67
N VAL A 78 24.78 13.20 7.46
CA VAL A 78 24.96 12.28 6.32
C VAL A 78 25.96 11.16 6.63
N ASP A 79 27.04 11.47 7.35
CA ASP A 79 28.09 10.50 7.72
C ASP A 79 27.64 9.47 8.76
N GLU A 80 26.52 9.72 9.45
CA GLU A 80 25.91 8.77 10.38
C GLU A 80 25.06 7.69 9.71
N ILE A 81 24.65 7.90 8.44
CA ILE A 81 23.83 6.95 7.68
C ILE A 81 24.63 5.66 7.44
N ASP A 82 24.04 4.52 7.75
CA ASP A 82 24.67 3.20 7.63
C ASP A 82 24.28 2.45 6.38
N ALA A 83 23.10 2.73 5.79
CA ALA A 83 22.68 2.20 4.49
C ALA A 83 21.61 3.08 3.84
N VAL A 84 21.45 2.94 2.52
CA VAL A 84 20.39 3.58 1.73
C VAL A 84 19.47 2.53 1.16
N ALA A 85 18.19 2.63 1.46
CA ALA A 85 17.12 1.77 0.96
C ALA A 85 16.25 2.55 -0.02
N SER A 86 16.04 2.02 -1.22
CA SER A 86 15.20 2.68 -2.21
C SER A 86 14.24 1.69 -2.85
N THR A 87 13.03 2.16 -3.15
CA THR A 87 12.03 1.36 -3.85
C THR A 87 12.51 1.01 -5.24
N ALA A 88 12.60 -0.29 -5.51
CA ALA A 88 13.02 -0.82 -6.82
C ALA A 88 11.84 -1.42 -7.61
N GLY A 89 10.65 -1.47 -7.03
CA GLY A 89 9.40 -1.98 -7.62
C GLY A 89 8.49 -2.67 -6.59
N PRO A 90 7.26 -3.05 -6.99
CA PRO A 90 6.64 -2.68 -8.27
C PRO A 90 6.25 -1.19 -8.29
N GLY A 91 5.99 -0.66 -9.52
CA GLY A 91 5.60 0.73 -9.71
C GLY A 91 5.76 1.19 -11.16
N LEU A 92 5.61 2.48 -11.38
CA LEU A 92 5.81 3.11 -12.69
C LEU A 92 7.31 3.15 -13.00
N ILE A 93 7.72 2.51 -14.10
CA ILE A 93 9.15 2.31 -14.44
C ILE A 93 9.94 3.63 -14.43
N VAL A 94 9.36 4.70 -15.00
CA VAL A 94 10.01 6.01 -15.08
C VAL A 94 10.19 6.65 -13.69
N CYS A 95 9.19 6.49 -12.80
CA CYS A 95 9.24 6.99 -11.43
C CYS A 95 10.24 6.19 -10.57
N LEU A 96 10.18 4.86 -10.65
CA LEU A 96 11.14 3.96 -10.00
C LEU A 96 12.58 4.29 -10.39
N SER A 97 12.82 4.57 -11.68
CA SER A 97 14.16 4.87 -12.18
C SER A 97 14.77 6.11 -11.54
N VAL A 98 13.98 7.11 -11.18
CA VAL A 98 14.46 8.32 -10.51
C VAL A 98 14.96 8.00 -9.10
N GLY A 99 14.09 7.46 -8.22
CA GLY A 99 14.44 7.18 -6.82
C GLY A 99 15.50 6.10 -6.68
N LEU A 100 15.44 5.07 -7.55
CA LEU A 100 16.43 4.00 -7.55
C LEU A 100 17.82 4.52 -7.97
N SER A 101 17.93 5.35 -9.02
CA SER A 101 19.20 5.91 -9.47
C SER A 101 19.75 6.87 -8.43
N PHE A 102 18.92 7.74 -7.87
CA PHE A 102 19.32 8.65 -6.80
C PHE A 102 19.84 7.87 -5.58
N GLY A 103 19.09 6.86 -5.11
CA GLY A 103 19.49 6.08 -3.95
C GLY A 103 20.81 5.34 -4.12
N LYS A 104 21.06 4.78 -5.29
CA LYS A 104 22.34 4.14 -5.65
C LYS A 104 23.48 5.13 -5.69
N ALA A 105 23.30 6.27 -6.35
CA ALA A 105 24.31 7.31 -6.44
C ALA A 105 24.65 7.87 -5.06
N PHE A 106 23.65 8.12 -4.24
CA PHE A 106 23.82 8.59 -2.86
C PHE A 106 24.58 7.56 -2.00
N ALA A 107 24.16 6.27 -2.04
CA ALA A 107 24.84 5.19 -1.33
C ALA A 107 26.33 5.08 -1.73
N SER A 108 26.61 5.16 -3.03
CA SER A 108 27.95 5.13 -3.56
C SER A 108 28.78 6.34 -3.10
N ALA A 109 28.20 7.55 -3.13
CA ALA A 109 28.89 8.79 -2.74
C ALA A 109 29.28 8.80 -1.26
N ILE A 110 28.46 8.22 -0.38
CA ILE A 110 28.76 8.12 1.07
C ILE A 110 29.48 6.80 1.45
N ASN A 111 29.83 5.97 0.48
CA ASN A 111 30.45 4.66 0.66
C ASN A 111 29.70 3.74 1.63
N LYS A 112 28.40 3.58 1.43
CA LYS A 112 27.50 2.75 2.25
C LYS A 112 26.76 1.74 1.41
N PRO A 113 26.32 0.59 1.98
CA PRO A 113 25.54 -0.40 1.28
C PRO A 113 24.22 0.16 0.76
N PHE A 114 23.83 -0.34 -0.41
CA PHE A 114 22.54 -0.07 -1.03
C PHE A 114 21.58 -1.26 -0.81
N ILE A 115 20.29 -0.98 -0.61
CA ILE A 115 19.25 -1.97 -0.40
C ILE A 115 18.08 -1.68 -1.33
N ALA A 116 17.84 -2.56 -2.29
CA ALA A 116 16.66 -2.53 -3.13
C ALA A 116 15.45 -3.08 -2.37
N VAL A 117 14.37 -2.30 -2.32
CA VAL A 117 13.17 -2.64 -1.54
C VAL A 117 11.99 -2.87 -2.48
N ASN A 118 11.22 -3.93 -2.18
CA ASN A 118 9.93 -4.14 -2.78
C ASN A 118 8.89 -3.24 -2.09
N HIS A 119 8.24 -2.38 -2.85
CA HIS A 119 7.22 -1.43 -2.37
C HIS A 119 6.10 -2.12 -1.56
N LEU A 120 5.62 -3.27 -2.05
CA LEU A 120 4.56 -4.02 -1.36
C LEU A 120 5.05 -4.65 -0.04
N GLU A 121 6.34 -4.98 0.06
CA GLU A 121 6.97 -5.41 1.30
C GLU A 121 7.02 -4.26 2.32
N GLY A 122 7.25 -3.03 1.84
CA GLY A 122 7.11 -1.82 2.65
C GLY A 122 5.74 -1.74 3.32
N HIS A 123 4.68 -1.81 2.54
CA HIS A 123 3.32 -1.84 3.08
C HIS A 123 3.07 -3.04 4.00
N ALA A 124 3.53 -4.22 3.62
CA ALA A 124 3.32 -5.44 4.41
C ALA A 124 3.92 -5.33 5.82
N LEU A 125 5.09 -4.74 5.95
CA LEU A 125 5.80 -4.58 7.21
C LEU A 125 5.49 -3.27 7.95
N SER A 126 4.86 -2.28 7.30
CA SER A 126 4.60 -0.95 7.90
C SER A 126 3.95 -0.97 9.29
N PRO A 127 3.07 -1.91 9.67
CA PRO A 127 2.55 -1.98 11.03
C PRO A 127 3.60 -2.23 12.11
N LYS A 128 4.78 -2.75 11.77
CA LYS A 128 5.92 -2.88 12.71
C LYS A 128 6.45 -1.52 13.20
N LEU A 129 6.16 -0.44 12.49
CA LEU A 129 6.50 0.92 12.92
C LEU A 129 5.70 1.37 14.16
N SER A 130 4.56 0.74 14.44
CA SER A 130 3.69 1.12 15.55
C SER A 130 3.52 0.01 16.60
N LYS A 131 3.74 -1.23 16.22
CA LYS A 131 3.57 -2.39 17.13
C LYS A 131 4.59 -3.49 16.83
N LYS A 132 4.98 -4.21 17.87
CA LYS A 132 5.70 -5.47 17.68
C LYS A 132 4.81 -6.44 16.92
N LEU A 133 5.29 -6.96 15.80
CA LEU A 133 4.58 -7.87 14.92
C LEU A 133 5.39 -9.15 14.73
N ASN A 134 4.82 -10.27 15.15
CA ASN A 134 5.42 -11.59 15.01
C ASN A 134 4.92 -12.27 13.73
N PHE A 135 5.77 -13.07 13.11
CA PHE A 135 5.39 -13.95 12.00
C PHE A 135 4.94 -15.32 12.52
N PRO A 136 4.06 -16.05 11.79
CA PRO A 136 3.37 -15.62 10.60
C PRO A 136 2.13 -14.77 10.92
N TYR A 137 1.67 -13.98 9.95
CA TYR A 137 0.40 -13.26 10.02
C TYR A 137 -0.30 -13.22 8.65
N LEU A 138 -1.62 -13.08 8.68
CA LEU A 138 -2.42 -12.84 7.47
C LEU A 138 -2.42 -11.36 7.16
N LEU A 139 -2.12 -11.01 5.91
CA LEU A 139 -2.17 -9.64 5.39
C LEU A 139 -3.27 -9.49 4.35
N LEU A 140 -4.08 -8.45 4.48
CA LEU A 140 -4.86 -7.86 3.41
C LEU A 140 -4.18 -6.58 2.96
N LEU A 141 -3.55 -6.63 1.80
CA LEU A 141 -2.93 -5.47 1.15
C LEU A 141 -3.91 -4.86 0.17
N ILE A 142 -4.35 -3.62 0.41
CA ILE A 142 -5.33 -2.89 -0.41
C ILE A 142 -4.85 -1.46 -0.69
N SER A 143 -4.42 -1.22 -1.94
CA SER A 143 -3.91 0.06 -2.41
C SER A 143 -4.56 0.48 -3.73
N GLY A 144 -4.10 1.56 -4.34
CA GLY A 144 -4.50 2.00 -5.67
C GLY A 144 -4.27 0.93 -6.74
N GLY A 145 -3.12 0.25 -6.70
CA GLY A 145 -2.72 -0.73 -7.71
C GLY A 145 -2.85 -2.20 -7.30
N HIS A 146 -3.03 -2.50 -6.00
CA HIS A 146 -2.97 -3.88 -5.50
C HIS A 146 -4.12 -4.20 -4.53
N SER A 147 -4.63 -5.43 -4.61
CA SER A 147 -5.60 -5.98 -3.66
C SER A 147 -5.34 -7.48 -3.50
N GLN A 148 -4.69 -7.86 -2.39
CA GLN A 148 -4.20 -9.23 -2.19
C GLN A 148 -4.35 -9.69 -0.74
N TYR A 149 -4.64 -11.00 -0.57
CA TYR A 149 -4.47 -11.71 0.69
C TYR A 149 -3.16 -12.49 0.65
N LEU A 150 -2.33 -12.28 1.65
CA LEU A 150 -1.00 -12.89 1.76
C LEU A 150 -0.81 -13.53 3.14
N ASN A 151 -0.28 -14.73 3.16
CA ASN A 151 0.29 -15.35 4.35
C ASN A 151 1.75 -14.88 4.44
N VAL A 152 2.05 -14.02 5.40
CA VAL A 152 3.39 -13.44 5.62
C VAL A 152 4.12 -14.30 6.63
N GLN A 153 5.12 -15.04 6.16
CA GLN A 153 5.88 -16.00 6.98
C GLN A 153 7.19 -15.42 7.51
N GLY A 154 7.64 -14.30 6.95
CA GLY A 154 8.89 -13.65 7.32
C GLY A 154 9.26 -12.57 6.32
N LEU A 155 10.37 -11.88 6.56
CA LEU A 155 10.99 -10.96 5.61
C LEU A 155 11.32 -11.73 4.32
N GLY A 156 10.86 -11.25 3.16
CA GLY A 156 11.03 -11.91 1.88
C GLY A 156 10.27 -13.24 1.71
N LYS A 157 9.40 -13.64 2.64
CA LYS A 157 8.69 -14.93 2.62
C LYS A 157 7.19 -14.74 2.65
N TYR A 158 6.57 -14.78 1.47
CA TYR A 158 5.16 -14.52 1.25
C TYR A 158 4.51 -15.67 0.49
N ILE A 159 3.27 -16.02 0.85
CA ILE A 159 2.42 -16.94 0.10
C ILE A 159 1.12 -16.21 -0.23
N ARG A 160 0.82 -16.06 -1.51
CA ARG A 160 -0.41 -15.42 -1.97
C ARG A 160 -1.60 -16.38 -1.84
N LEU A 161 -2.58 -16.04 -0.99
CA LEU A 161 -3.83 -16.78 -0.84
C LEU A 161 -4.87 -16.38 -1.88
N GLY A 162 -4.84 -15.12 -2.30
CA GLY A 162 -5.72 -14.58 -3.33
C GLY A 162 -5.33 -13.17 -3.72
N THR A 163 -5.81 -12.75 -4.88
CA THR A 163 -5.57 -11.41 -5.43
C THR A 163 -6.78 -10.95 -6.23
N THR A 164 -6.86 -9.65 -6.53
CA THR A 164 -7.84 -9.20 -7.52
C THR A 164 -7.52 -9.81 -8.88
N ILE A 165 -8.56 -10.21 -9.62
CA ILE A 165 -8.42 -10.78 -10.97
C ILE A 165 -8.65 -9.72 -12.06
N ASP A 166 -8.98 -8.50 -11.65
CA ASP A 166 -9.25 -7.37 -12.55
C ASP A 166 -8.78 -6.04 -11.89
N ASP A 167 -9.65 -5.09 -11.63
CA ASP A 167 -9.29 -3.81 -11.01
C ASP A 167 -8.84 -4.00 -9.54
N ALA A 168 -7.87 -3.18 -9.08
CA ALA A 168 -7.57 -3.05 -7.66
C ALA A 168 -8.68 -2.28 -6.93
N LEU A 169 -8.75 -2.41 -5.60
CA LEU A 169 -9.82 -1.79 -4.81
C LEU A 169 -9.75 -0.26 -4.84
N GLY A 170 -8.57 0.33 -4.67
CA GLY A 170 -8.41 1.79 -4.77
C GLY A 170 -8.77 2.30 -6.17
N GLU A 171 -8.33 1.60 -7.22
CA GLU A 171 -8.71 1.91 -8.60
C GLU A 171 -10.24 1.84 -8.79
N ALA A 172 -10.94 0.91 -8.13
CA ALA A 172 -12.40 0.83 -8.18
C ALA A 172 -13.08 2.04 -7.51
N PHE A 173 -12.50 2.54 -6.41
CA PHE A 173 -12.95 3.78 -5.77
C PHE A 173 -12.73 4.99 -6.69
N ASP A 174 -11.55 5.15 -7.27
CA ASP A 174 -11.22 6.29 -8.14
C ASP A 174 -12.06 6.29 -9.41
N LYS A 175 -12.26 5.12 -10.02
CA LYS A 175 -13.15 4.97 -11.18
C LYS A 175 -14.61 5.29 -10.83
N THR A 176 -15.09 4.89 -9.65
CA THR A 176 -16.43 5.23 -9.16
C THR A 176 -16.56 6.72 -8.94
N ALA A 177 -15.59 7.37 -8.32
CA ALA A 177 -15.55 8.80 -8.12
C ALA A 177 -15.63 9.56 -9.46
N LYS A 178 -14.81 9.18 -10.43
CA LYS A 178 -14.83 9.77 -11.78
C LYS A 178 -16.20 9.65 -12.45
N LEU A 179 -16.90 8.51 -12.28
CA LEU A 179 -18.26 8.33 -12.82
C LEU A 179 -19.31 9.22 -12.15
N LEU A 180 -19.05 9.67 -10.92
CA LEU A 180 -19.90 10.60 -10.17
C LEU A 180 -19.51 12.07 -10.35
N GLY A 181 -18.52 12.35 -11.21
CA GLY A 181 -18.00 13.71 -11.41
C GLY A 181 -17.20 14.24 -10.25
N ILE A 182 -16.50 13.36 -9.54
CA ILE A 182 -15.67 13.67 -8.37
C ILE A 182 -14.19 13.60 -8.79
N ASP A 183 -13.42 14.59 -8.34
CA ASP A 183 -11.99 14.72 -8.65
C ASP A 183 -11.15 13.61 -8.01
N PHE A 184 -9.95 13.42 -8.57
CA PHE A 184 -8.91 12.56 -8.02
C PHE A 184 -8.24 13.22 -6.79
N PRO A 185 -7.88 12.46 -5.72
CA PRO A 185 -8.14 11.04 -5.48
C PRO A 185 -9.58 10.78 -5.03
N GLY A 186 -10.22 9.79 -5.61
CA GLY A 186 -11.65 9.52 -5.43
C GLY A 186 -12.00 8.81 -4.13
N GLY A 187 -11.08 7.98 -3.61
CA GLY A 187 -11.36 7.13 -2.45
C GLY A 187 -11.87 7.88 -1.22
N PRO A 188 -11.15 8.90 -0.71
CA PRO A 188 -11.58 9.70 0.44
C PRO A 188 -12.89 10.44 0.20
N GLN A 189 -13.11 10.93 -1.02
CA GLN A 189 -14.32 11.68 -1.37
C GLN A 189 -15.56 10.79 -1.45
N ILE A 190 -15.43 9.57 -1.99
CA ILE A 190 -16.51 8.56 -1.97
C ILE A 190 -16.90 8.24 -0.53
N GLU A 191 -15.93 8.11 0.38
CA GLU A 191 -16.23 7.88 1.80
C GLU A 191 -17.07 8.99 2.41
N VAL A 192 -16.72 10.25 2.17
CA VAL A 192 -17.46 11.44 2.68
C VAL A 192 -18.88 11.48 2.10
N LEU A 193 -19.04 11.23 0.80
CA LEU A 193 -20.38 11.21 0.16
C LEU A 193 -21.23 10.06 0.69
N ALA A 194 -20.62 8.89 0.91
CA ALA A 194 -21.31 7.70 1.42
C ALA A 194 -21.90 7.90 2.82
N GLU A 195 -21.32 8.78 3.64
CA GLU A 195 -21.86 9.11 4.96
C GLU A 195 -23.24 9.78 4.91
N ARG A 196 -23.58 10.44 3.79
CA ARG A 196 -24.82 11.19 3.59
C ARG A 196 -25.89 10.38 2.84
N GLY A 197 -25.54 9.22 2.31
CA GLY A 197 -26.39 8.42 1.43
C GLY A 197 -27.06 7.23 2.10
N ASN A 198 -28.09 6.69 1.44
CA ASN A 198 -28.73 5.45 1.84
C ASN A 198 -27.99 4.25 1.22
N PRO A 199 -27.31 3.42 2.04
CA PRO A 199 -26.53 2.27 1.55
C PRO A 199 -27.38 1.13 1.00
N ASN A 200 -28.71 1.20 1.11
CA ASN A 200 -29.65 0.19 0.61
C ASN A 200 -30.38 0.62 -0.65
N LYS A 201 -30.10 1.80 -1.17
CA LYS A 201 -30.84 2.35 -2.32
C LYS A 201 -30.60 1.56 -3.60
N TYR A 202 -29.34 1.17 -3.86
CA TYR A 202 -28.96 0.45 -5.07
C TYR A 202 -28.40 -0.92 -4.72
N ASN A 203 -28.97 -1.98 -5.33
CA ASN A 203 -28.45 -3.34 -5.17
C ASN A 203 -27.37 -3.60 -6.22
N LEU A 204 -26.11 -3.37 -5.84
CA LEU A 204 -24.97 -3.56 -6.72
C LEU A 204 -24.45 -5.00 -6.67
N PRO A 205 -23.94 -5.54 -7.79
CA PRO A 205 -23.42 -6.90 -7.85
C PRO A 205 -22.18 -7.08 -6.99
N LYS A 206 -21.96 -8.30 -6.52
CA LYS A 206 -20.78 -8.71 -5.76
C LYS A 206 -20.03 -9.77 -6.57
N PRO A 207 -19.14 -9.36 -7.51
CA PRO A 207 -18.48 -10.29 -8.40
C PRO A 207 -17.72 -11.36 -7.62
N ILE A 208 -17.74 -12.58 -8.12
CA ILE A 208 -17.09 -13.80 -7.58
C ILE A 208 -17.26 -14.05 -6.08
N LEU A 209 -18.22 -13.39 -5.42
CA LEU A 209 -18.41 -13.52 -3.97
C LEU A 209 -18.71 -14.97 -3.55
N ASN A 210 -19.49 -15.68 -4.36
CA ASN A 210 -19.90 -17.07 -4.12
C ASN A 210 -18.95 -18.10 -4.76
N LYS A 211 -17.93 -17.66 -5.49
CA LYS A 211 -16.85 -18.54 -5.93
C LYS A 211 -15.87 -18.73 -4.78
N GLY A 212 -15.48 -19.97 -4.52
CA GLY A 212 -14.50 -20.29 -3.48
C GLY A 212 -13.17 -19.54 -3.64
N GLY A 213 -12.32 -19.64 -2.62
CA GLY A 213 -11.00 -19.00 -2.59
C GLY A 213 -11.04 -17.50 -2.26
N CYS A 214 -9.84 -16.92 -2.13
CA CYS A 214 -9.64 -15.56 -1.63
C CYS A 214 -9.53 -14.51 -2.74
N ASN A 215 -9.72 -14.87 -4.02
CA ASN A 215 -9.65 -13.90 -5.11
C ASN A 215 -10.76 -12.86 -5.03
N LEU A 216 -10.43 -11.64 -5.47
CA LEU A 216 -11.29 -10.46 -5.50
C LEU A 216 -11.59 -10.07 -6.96
N SER A 217 -12.68 -9.35 -7.19
CA SER A 217 -13.03 -8.76 -8.49
C SER A 217 -13.90 -7.53 -8.29
N PHE A 218 -13.59 -6.44 -8.98
CA PHE A 218 -14.29 -5.15 -8.86
C PHE A 218 -14.73 -4.57 -10.20
N ALA A 219 -14.24 -5.05 -11.36
CA ALA A 219 -14.59 -4.50 -12.67
C ALA A 219 -16.09 -4.62 -13.00
N GLY A 220 -16.72 -5.73 -12.61
CA GLY A 220 -18.17 -5.90 -12.77
C GLY A 220 -18.99 -4.92 -11.92
N LEU A 221 -18.50 -4.57 -10.75
CA LEU A 221 -19.10 -3.54 -9.88
C LEU A 221 -19.03 -2.16 -10.53
N LYS A 222 -17.88 -1.77 -11.11
CA LYS A 222 -17.72 -0.53 -11.87
C LYS A 222 -18.75 -0.40 -13.00
N THR A 223 -18.95 -1.47 -13.78
CA THR A 223 -19.94 -1.48 -14.88
C THR A 223 -21.36 -1.26 -14.34
N ALA A 224 -21.70 -1.82 -13.20
CA ALA A 224 -22.99 -1.60 -12.56
C ALA A 224 -23.15 -0.15 -12.07
N VAL A 225 -22.12 0.40 -11.45
CA VAL A 225 -22.08 1.82 -11.03
C VAL A 225 -22.28 2.74 -12.24
N LEU A 226 -21.59 2.50 -13.36
CA LEU A 226 -21.75 3.28 -14.61
C LEU A 226 -23.20 3.30 -15.09
N LYS A 227 -23.88 2.14 -15.06
CA LYS A 227 -25.30 2.05 -15.50
C LYS A 227 -26.23 2.90 -14.62
N VAL A 228 -26.00 2.92 -13.32
CA VAL A 228 -26.79 3.73 -12.38
C VAL A 228 -26.44 5.20 -12.53
N ALA A 229 -25.13 5.54 -12.58
CA ALA A 229 -24.63 6.92 -12.66
C ALA A 229 -25.19 7.70 -13.86
N LYS A 230 -25.42 7.05 -15.00
CA LYS A 230 -26.05 7.67 -16.19
C LYS A 230 -27.45 8.22 -15.94
N ASN A 231 -28.16 7.74 -14.94
CA ASN A 231 -29.53 8.13 -14.63
C ASN A 231 -29.65 9.02 -13.38
N ILE A 232 -28.54 9.34 -12.73
CA ILE A 232 -28.50 10.23 -11.56
C ILE A 232 -28.80 11.66 -11.97
N LYS A 233 -29.73 12.30 -11.26
CA LYS A 233 -30.17 13.68 -11.51
C LYS A 233 -29.92 14.61 -10.32
N THR A 234 -29.73 14.07 -9.13
CA THR A 234 -29.63 14.82 -7.88
C THR A 234 -28.40 14.44 -7.08
N ASP A 235 -27.91 15.36 -6.25
CA ASP A 235 -26.78 15.07 -5.35
C ASP A 235 -27.15 13.99 -4.31
N LYS A 236 -28.41 13.93 -3.90
CA LYS A 236 -28.88 12.86 -3.02
C LYS A 236 -28.68 11.47 -3.64
N GLU A 237 -29.00 11.31 -4.92
CA GLU A 237 -28.80 10.06 -5.64
C GLU A 237 -27.31 9.72 -5.79
N LYS A 238 -26.42 10.72 -5.93
CA LYS A 238 -24.96 10.52 -5.89
C LYS A 238 -24.52 9.98 -4.54
N PHE A 239 -25.02 10.58 -3.44
CA PHE A 239 -24.73 10.11 -2.08
C PHE A 239 -25.21 8.69 -1.86
N ASP A 240 -26.42 8.37 -2.32
CA ASP A 240 -27.01 7.04 -2.21
C ASP A 240 -26.19 6.00 -3.01
N LEU A 241 -25.70 6.35 -4.20
CA LEU A 241 -24.85 5.46 -4.99
C LEU A 241 -23.49 5.25 -4.34
N ALA A 242 -22.86 6.30 -3.84
CA ALA A 242 -21.59 6.20 -3.09
C ALA A 242 -21.75 5.30 -1.85
N ALA A 243 -22.85 5.46 -1.08
CA ALA A 243 -23.15 4.64 0.08
C ALA A 243 -23.40 3.17 -0.28
N SER A 244 -24.14 2.92 -1.38
CA SER A 244 -24.43 1.56 -1.86
C SER A 244 -23.15 0.87 -2.37
N PHE A 245 -22.26 1.62 -3.04
CA PHE A 245 -20.95 1.13 -3.47
C PHE A 245 -20.09 0.78 -2.25
N GLN A 246 -19.92 1.69 -1.31
CA GLN A 246 -19.15 1.47 -0.07
C GLN A 246 -19.63 0.21 0.67
N LYS A 247 -20.95 0.08 0.88
CA LYS A 247 -21.54 -1.11 1.51
C LYS A 247 -21.26 -2.39 0.74
N THR A 248 -21.32 -2.34 -0.59
CA THR A 248 -21.06 -3.52 -1.42
C THR A 248 -19.60 -3.97 -1.28
N ILE A 249 -18.64 -3.03 -1.26
CA ILE A 249 -17.23 -3.30 -0.98
C ILE A 249 -17.06 -3.95 0.42
N GLU A 250 -17.68 -3.37 1.45
CA GLU A 250 -17.62 -3.95 2.81
C GLU A 250 -18.12 -5.39 2.82
N GLN A 251 -19.22 -5.71 2.14
CA GLN A 251 -19.76 -7.07 2.07
C GLN A 251 -18.84 -8.05 1.32
N ILE A 252 -18.19 -7.60 0.23
CA ILE A 252 -17.21 -8.41 -0.50
C ILE A 252 -16.02 -8.72 0.40
N LEU A 253 -15.42 -7.70 0.99
CA LEU A 253 -14.25 -7.84 1.85
C LEU A 253 -14.56 -8.70 3.09
N TYR A 254 -15.69 -8.46 3.74
CA TYR A 254 -16.11 -9.26 4.92
C TYR A 254 -16.12 -10.75 4.61
N LYS A 255 -16.83 -11.17 3.55
CA LYS A 255 -16.92 -12.59 3.18
C LYS A 255 -15.59 -13.17 2.74
N LYS A 256 -14.83 -12.45 1.93
CA LYS A 256 -13.53 -12.93 1.41
C LYS A 256 -12.47 -13.00 2.52
N THR A 257 -12.49 -12.08 3.47
CA THR A 257 -11.60 -12.15 4.64
C THR A 257 -11.91 -13.36 5.53
N LYS A 258 -13.19 -13.70 5.73
CA LYS A 258 -13.55 -14.97 6.45
C LYS A 258 -12.99 -16.21 5.76
N ILE A 259 -12.98 -16.24 4.44
CA ILE A 259 -12.35 -17.34 3.69
C ILE A 259 -10.83 -17.31 3.88
N ALA A 260 -10.22 -16.12 3.81
CA ALA A 260 -8.78 -15.97 4.01
C ALA A 260 -8.31 -16.39 5.41
N PHE A 261 -9.09 -16.12 6.45
CA PHE A 261 -8.83 -16.62 7.81
C PHE A 261 -8.74 -18.15 7.84
N LYS A 262 -9.72 -18.83 7.24
CA LYS A 262 -9.73 -20.30 7.15
C LYS A 262 -8.55 -20.86 6.37
N GLU A 263 -8.19 -20.23 5.24
CA GLU A 263 -7.04 -20.66 4.42
C GLU A 263 -5.71 -20.42 5.16
N PHE A 264 -5.58 -19.31 5.87
CA PHE A 264 -4.42 -19.03 6.70
C PHE A 264 -4.27 -20.06 7.84
N GLU A 265 -5.34 -20.39 8.53
CA GLU A 265 -5.34 -21.38 9.63
C GLU A 265 -4.97 -22.80 9.16
N LYS A 266 -5.35 -23.18 7.94
CA LYS A 266 -4.94 -24.46 7.35
C LYS A 266 -3.42 -24.54 7.13
N GLN A 267 -2.79 -23.42 6.80
CA GLN A 267 -1.35 -23.35 6.49
C GLN A 267 -0.49 -23.13 7.75
N ASN A 268 -1.06 -22.60 8.82
CA ASN A 268 -0.31 -22.17 10.00
C ASN A 268 -0.92 -22.72 11.28
N LYS A 269 -0.13 -23.49 12.03
CA LYS A 269 -0.51 -23.98 13.38
C LYS A 269 -0.05 -22.98 14.45
N THR A 270 -0.35 -21.67 14.29
CA THR A 270 0.02 -20.65 15.26
C THR A 270 -1.08 -20.43 16.30
N LYS A 271 -0.68 -20.15 17.56
CA LYS A 271 -1.64 -19.74 18.61
C LYS A 271 -2.06 -18.27 18.43
N GLU A 272 -1.17 -17.44 17.90
CA GLU A 272 -1.44 -16.02 17.67
C GLU A 272 -2.09 -15.85 16.28
N LYS A 273 -3.36 -15.43 16.28
CA LYS A 273 -4.09 -15.12 15.05
C LYS A 273 -4.01 -13.63 14.77
N ILE A 274 -3.02 -13.24 14.00
CA ILE A 274 -2.77 -11.83 13.66
C ILE A 274 -3.29 -11.57 12.24
N PHE A 275 -4.07 -10.52 12.09
CA PHE A 275 -4.55 -10.01 10.80
C PHE A 275 -4.14 -8.56 10.61
N VAL A 276 -3.40 -8.31 9.55
CA VAL A 276 -2.91 -6.99 9.17
C VAL A 276 -3.70 -6.47 7.97
N VAL A 277 -4.09 -5.21 7.99
CA VAL A 277 -4.65 -4.52 6.81
C VAL A 277 -3.75 -3.32 6.51
N ALA A 278 -3.16 -3.28 5.31
CA ALA A 278 -2.21 -2.24 4.91
C ALA A 278 -2.48 -1.73 3.49
N GLY A 279 -1.83 -0.62 3.12
CA GLY A 279 -2.03 0.11 1.87
C GLY A 279 -3.04 1.24 2.02
N GLY A 280 -3.07 2.17 1.05
CA GLY A 280 -3.84 3.42 1.14
C GLY A 280 -5.33 3.25 1.45
N VAL A 281 -5.98 2.19 0.94
CA VAL A 281 -7.40 1.92 1.21
C VAL A 281 -7.64 1.47 2.67
N ALA A 282 -6.61 1.03 3.40
CA ALA A 282 -6.72 0.74 4.83
C ALA A 282 -7.02 1.99 5.68
N ALA A 283 -6.88 3.19 5.12
CA ALA A 283 -7.29 4.45 5.73
C ALA A 283 -8.82 4.66 5.75
N ASN A 284 -9.58 3.97 4.87
CA ASN A 284 -11.05 4.08 4.84
C ASN A 284 -11.65 3.62 6.17
N LYS A 285 -12.32 4.54 6.87
CA LYS A 285 -12.84 4.35 8.23
C LYS A 285 -13.91 3.26 8.32
N LYS A 286 -14.77 3.15 7.30
CA LYS A 286 -15.84 2.13 7.27
C LYS A 286 -15.26 0.73 7.07
N ILE A 287 -14.34 0.58 6.12
CA ILE A 287 -13.61 -0.68 5.90
C ILE A 287 -12.87 -1.08 7.18
N ARG A 288 -12.12 -0.13 7.77
CA ARG A 288 -11.37 -0.35 9.02
C ARG A 288 -12.27 -0.80 10.16
N SER A 289 -13.38 -0.10 10.40
CA SER A 289 -14.35 -0.43 11.45
C SER A 289 -14.97 -1.82 11.24
N MET A 290 -15.33 -2.15 9.99
CA MET A 290 -15.86 -3.46 9.64
C MET A 290 -14.84 -4.56 9.88
N MET A 291 -13.55 -4.35 9.50
CA MET A 291 -12.48 -5.33 9.72
C MET A 291 -12.17 -5.53 11.21
N ILE A 292 -12.18 -4.45 12.01
CA ILE A 292 -12.03 -4.56 13.48
C ILE A 292 -13.13 -5.41 14.09
N ARG A 293 -14.38 -5.21 13.67
CA ARG A 293 -15.51 -6.03 14.11
C ARG A 293 -15.32 -7.50 13.71
N LEU A 294 -14.96 -7.75 12.44
CA LEU A 294 -14.71 -9.09 11.94
C LEU A 294 -13.58 -9.80 12.72
N CYS A 295 -12.51 -9.10 13.03
CA CYS A 295 -11.42 -9.65 13.86
C CYS A 295 -11.93 -10.12 15.23
N LYS A 296 -12.81 -9.32 15.88
CA LYS A 296 -13.41 -9.72 17.17
C LYS A 296 -14.30 -10.96 17.03
N GLU A 297 -15.10 -11.04 15.96
CA GLU A 297 -15.98 -12.17 15.69
C GLU A 297 -15.21 -13.48 15.46
N GLU A 298 -14.05 -13.42 14.82
CA GLU A 298 -13.22 -14.58 14.42
C GLU A 298 -12.01 -14.81 15.35
N ASN A 299 -11.91 -14.08 16.48
CA ASN A 299 -10.81 -14.15 17.45
C ASN A 299 -9.42 -13.86 16.83
N TYR A 300 -9.35 -12.88 15.96
CA TYR A 300 -8.10 -12.35 15.40
C TYR A 300 -7.70 -11.05 16.09
N GLN A 301 -6.40 -10.85 16.27
CA GLN A 301 -5.84 -9.53 16.59
C GLN A 301 -5.70 -8.73 15.30
N GLY A 302 -6.57 -7.73 15.10
CA GLY A 302 -6.48 -6.81 13.97
C GLY A 302 -5.42 -5.73 14.20
N ILE A 303 -4.50 -5.57 13.25
CA ILE A 303 -3.43 -4.56 13.26
C ILE A 303 -3.55 -3.71 12.00
N PHE A 304 -3.54 -2.40 12.19
CA PHE A 304 -3.65 -1.41 11.13
C PHE A 304 -2.54 -0.38 11.31
N PRO A 305 -1.88 0.06 10.24
CA PRO A 305 -0.95 1.18 10.32
C PRO A 305 -1.65 2.43 10.89
N PRO A 306 -0.91 3.37 11.49
CA PRO A 306 -1.38 4.74 11.70
C PRO A 306 -1.89 5.33 10.38
N MET A 307 -2.87 6.25 10.45
CA MET A 307 -3.54 6.78 9.26
C MET A 307 -2.57 7.49 8.29
N ASP A 308 -1.61 8.20 8.84
CA ASP A 308 -0.53 8.92 8.15
C ASP A 308 0.51 7.99 7.48
N LEU A 309 0.55 6.71 7.87
CA LEU A 309 1.44 5.70 7.31
C LEU A 309 0.70 4.67 6.42
N CYS A 310 -0.59 4.86 6.14
CA CYS A 310 -1.35 3.98 5.24
C CYS A 310 -1.00 4.21 3.77
N GLY A 311 -0.77 5.48 3.36
CA GLY A 311 -0.36 5.84 2.00
C GLY A 311 1.11 5.54 1.72
N ASP A 312 1.55 5.83 0.49
CA ASP A 312 2.94 5.67 0.09
C ASP A 312 3.82 6.64 0.85
N ASN A 313 4.88 6.11 1.45
CA ASN A 313 5.80 6.88 2.29
C ASN A 313 7.17 6.20 2.37
N ALA A 314 8.21 6.94 2.73
CA ALA A 314 9.56 6.39 2.80
C ALA A 314 9.88 5.69 4.13
N ALA A 315 9.07 5.89 5.19
CA ALA A 315 9.29 5.20 6.45
C ALA A 315 9.11 3.69 6.31
N MET A 316 8.14 3.24 5.49
CA MET A 316 7.95 1.83 5.19
C MET A 316 9.13 1.23 4.41
N ILE A 317 9.76 2.01 3.54
CA ILE A 317 10.93 1.59 2.76
C ILE A 317 12.18 1.53 3.65
N GLY A 318 12.39 2.56 4.47
CA GLY A 318 13.47 2.57 5.46
C GLY A 318 13.35 1.43 6.48
N LEU A 319 12.12 1.06 6.87
CA LEU A 319 11.86 -0.09 7.75
C LEU A 319 12.32 -1.40 7.11
N VAL A 320 11.94 -1.67 5.86
CA VAL A 320 12.42 -2.88 5.15
C VAL A 320 13.94 -2.82 5.02
N GLY A 321 14.49 -1.64 4.71
CA GLY A 321 15.93 -1.40 4.69
C GLY A 321 16.60 -1.77 6.03
N LEU A 322 16.03 -1.37 7.17
CA LEU A 322 16.52 -1.71 8.50
C LEU A 322 16.48 -3.22 8.77
N GLU A 323 15.38 -3.90 8.44
CA GLU A 323 15.27 -5.35 8.62
C GLU A 323 16.27 -6.11 7.74
N LYS A 324 16.45 -5.69 6.48
CA LYS A 324 17.45 -6.26 5.57
C LYS A 324 18.88 -5.96 6.00
N PHE A 325 19.14 -4.76 6.49
CA PHE A 325 20.46 -4.38 7.02
C PHE A 325 20.90 -5.31 8.17
N LYS A 326 19.99 -5.63 9.09
CA LYS A 326 20.26 -6.53 10.23
C LYS A 326 20.73 -7.91 9.80
N ILE A 327 20.22 -8.43 8.68
CA ILE A 327 20.61 -9.73 8.13
C ILE A 327 21.66 -9.63 7.02
N LYS A 328 22.20 -8.43 6.77
CA LYS A 328 23.21 -8.14 5.73
C LYS A 328 22.74 -8.48 4.30
N ASP A 329 21.43 -8.37 4.04
CA ASP A 329 20.84 -8.54 2.71
C ASP A 329 20.98 -7.24 1.92
N PHE A 330 22.15 -7.03 1.32
CA PHE A 330 22.49 -5.87 0.51
C PHE A 330 22.33 -6.14 -0.98
N SER A 331 22.01 -5.11 -1.73
CA SER A 331 21.82 -5.21 -3.17
C SER A 331 23.02 -4.64 -3.91
N ASP A 332 23.32 -5.22 -5.07
CA ASP A 332 24.28 -4.68 -6.01
C ASP A 332 23.78 -3.36 -6.61
N LEU A 333 24.69 -2.45 -6.93
CA LEU A 333 24.35 -1.18 -7.60
C LEU A 333 23.79 -1.38 -9.01
N GLY A 334 23.99 -2.55 -9.63
CA GLY A 334 23.37 -2.99 -10.86
C GLY A 334 21.91 -3.44 -10.72
N PHE A 335 21.34 -3.54 -9.52
CA PHE A 335 19.96 -4.04 -9.32
C PHE A 335 18.96 -3.24 -10.16
N PRO A 336 18.16 -3.89 -11.06
CA PRO A 336 17.28 -3.17 -11.98
C PRO A 336 15.99 -2.69 -11.31
N ALA A 337 15.37 -1.64 -11.88
CA ALA A 337 13.99 -1.31 -11.57
C ALA A 337 13.07 -2.46 -12.05
N LYS A 338 12.15 -2.90 -11.20
CA LYS A 338 11.20 -3.99 -11.46
C LYS A 338 9.77 -3.47 -11.42
N PRO A 339 9.21 -2.95 -12.54
CA PRO A 339 7.83 -2.44 -12.58
C PRO A 339 6.80 -3.47 -12.13
N ARG A 340 7.12 -4.74 -12.33
CA ARG A 340 6.37 -5.90 -11.86
C ARG A 340 7.27 -6.73 -10.94
N TRP A 341 6.96 -6.72 -9.67
CA TRP A 341 7.70 -7.46 -8.67
C TRP A 341 6.73 -8.00 -7.60
N PRO A 342 6.10 -9.15 -7.86
CA PRO A 342 5.18 -9.75 -6.91
C PRO A 342 5.92 -10.17 -5.63
N LEU A 343 5.24 -10.10 -4.47
CA LEU A 343 5.80 -10.60 -3.21
C LEU A 343 5.94 -12.13 -3.20
N ASP A 344 4.99 -12.83 -3.82
CA ASP A 344 5.07 -14.28 -4.04
C ASP A 344 5.39 -14.53 -5.52
N GLU A 345 6.68 -14.69 -5.82
CA GLU A 345 7.17 -14.95 -7.18
C GLU A 345 6.78 -16.35 -7.70
N LYS A 346 6.38 -17.26 -6.81
CA LYS A 346 5.95 -18.62 -7.16
C LYS A 346 4.45 -18.71 -7.46
N ALA A 347 3.70 -17.69 -7.12
CA ALA A 347 2.25 -17.68 -7.34
C ALA A 347 1.93 -17.61 -8.84
N LEU A 348 0.95 -18.40 -9.26
CA LEU A 348 0.48 -18.41 -10.64
C LEU A 348 0.07 -17.00 -11.07
N PHE A 349 0.54 -16.60 -12.24
CA PHE A 349 0.12 -15.36 -12.86
C PHE A 349 -1.38 -15.42 -13.19
N LEU A 350 -2.15 -14.45 -12.69
CA LEU A 350 -3.57 -14.29 -13.04
C LEU A 350 -3.69 -13.14 -14.05
N LYS A 351 -4.13 -13.47 -15.27
CA LYS A 351 -4.38 -12.49 -16.32
C LYS A 351 -5.44 -11.49 -15.83
N GLY A 352 -5.10 -10.21 -15.80
CA GLY A 352 -6.00 -9.14 -15.34
C GLY A 352 -5.75 -8.62 -13.92
N ALA A 353 -4.92 -9.25 -13.12
CA ALA A 353 -4.59 -8.80 -11.76
C ALA A 353 -3.63 -7.59 -11.75
N GLY A 354 -4.16 -6.40 -11.98
CA GLY A 354 -3.37 -5.15 -11.91
C GLY A 354 -2.34 -4.98 -13.03
N ILE A 355 -2.44 -5.77 -14.10
CA ILE A 355 -1.53 -5.68 -15.23
C ILE A 355 -2.26 -5.06 -16.40
N LYS A 356 -2.15 -3.75 -16.50
CA LYS A 356 -2.26 -3.11 -17.80
C LYS A 356 -0.94 -3.38 -18.54
N LEU A 357 -1.05 -4.10 -19.66
CA LEU A 357 0.01 -4.22 -20.64
C LEU A 357 0.33 -2.82 -21.19
#